data_a0b6ad1a2d20cf00cbf27e3821d96523
#
_entry.id   a0b6ad1a2d20cf00cbf27e3821d96523
#
_cell.length_a   1.000
_cell.length_b   1.000
_cell.length_c   1.000
_cell.angle_alpha   90.00
_cell.angle_beta   90.00
_cell.angle_gamma   90.00
#
_symmetry.space_group_name_H-M   'P 1'
#
loop_
_entity.id
_entity.type
_entity.pdbx_description
1 polymer ?
#
loop_
_entity_poly.entity_id
_entity_poly.type
_entity_poly.pdbx_seq_one_letter_code
_entity_poly.pdbx_strand_id
1 'polypeptide(L)'
;CDFFLGEGRRLYGQTVPSEMPDKQLFTFRNPVGAVAVITAGNFPVAVPSWYIVPALLCGNTVVWKPAEYSAATADAFYELFCRGGGLPPGVFNVVHADGPTTFAGLEQALDAGLIDKVGFTGSSEVGARIGELAGRYLQSACLELGGKNPMVVTASADIDLAVEGALFGGFGTAGQRCTSLGTVICHESVHDEFLTRFAEATAAAAVGDPFADVLYGPMLDIRFSERFERFLA
;
A
#
# COMPACT_ATOMS: atom_id res chain seq x y z
N CYS A 1 -9.80 -5.74 8.10
CA CYS A 1 -11.00 -6.41 7.56
C CYS A 1 -12.31 -5.73 7.97
N ASP A 2 -12.44 -5.19 9.18
CA ASP A 2 -13.70 -4.60 9.70
C ASP A 2 -14.25 -3.49 8.82
N PHE A 3 -13.40 -2.58 8.34
CA PHE A 3 -13.80 -1.55 7.38
C PHE A 3 -14.47 -2.14 6.14
N PHE A 4 -13.82 -3.10 5.49
CA PHE A 4 -14.36 -3.72 4.28
C PHE A 4 -15.58 -4.59 4.53
N LEU A 5 -15.75 -5.16 5.72
CA LEU A 5 -16.98 -5.86 6.11
C LEU A 5 -18.19 -4.92 6.05
N GLY A 6 -18.01 -3.68 6.51
CA GLY A 6 -19.03 -2.62 6.38
C GLY A 6 -19.24 -2.19 4.92
N GLU A 7 -18.16 -1.99 4.17
CA GLU A 7 -18.20 -1.54 2.77
C GLU A 7 -18.83 -2.59 1.83
N GLY A 8 -18.61 -3.88 2.07
CA GLY A 8 -19.23 -4.95 1.29
C GLY A 8 -20.77 -4.89 1.29
N ARG A 9 -21.38 -4.36 2.34
CA ARG A 9 -22.84 -4.14 2.42
C ARG A 9 -23.30 -2.87 1.69
N ARG A 10 -22.37 -2.04 1.19
CA ARG A 10 -22.65 -0.81 0.44
C ARG A 10 -22.44 -0.96 -1.07
N LEU A 11 -22.25 -2.18 -1.56
CA LEU A 11 -22.14 -2.49 -2.99
C LEU A 11 -23.52 -2.48 -3.67
N TYR A 12 -24.27 -1.40 -3.48
CA TYR A 12 -25.59 -1.23 -4.09
C TYR A 12 -25.51 -0.47 -5.41
N GLY A 13 -26.55 -0.64 -6.26
CA GLY A 13 -26.78 0.15 -7.45
C GLY A 13 -27.69 1.35 -7.17
N GLN A 14 -28.07 2.03 -8.23
CA GLN A 14 -28.95 3.18 -8.21
C GLN A 14 -30.13 2.96 -9.14
N THR A 15 -31.30 3.51 -8.76
CA THR A 15 -32.42 3.70 -9.68
C THR A 15 -32.27 5.11 -10.26
N VAL A 16 -32.22 5.23 -11.57
CA VAL A 16 -31.99 6.49 -12.29
C VAL A 16 -33.23 6.83 -13.11
N PRO A 17 -33.74 8.08 -13.11
CA PRO A 17 -34.80 8.49 -14.00
C PRO A 17 -34.41 8.32 -15.47
N SER A 18 -35.36 7.86 -16.30
CA SER A 18 -35.18 7.83 -17.74
C SER A 18 -35.79 9.08 -18.38
N GLU A 19 -35.14 9.63 -19.39
CA GLU A 19 -35.70 10.66 -20.25
C GLU A 19 -36.77 10.10 -21.22
N MET A 20 -36.81 8.79 -21.38
CA MET A 20 -37.77 8.12 -22.25
C MET A 20 -38.95 7.57 -21.41
N PRO A 21 -40.23 7.78 -21.86
CA PRO A 21 -41.39 7.22 -21.18
C PRO A 21 -41.32 5.69 -21.21
N ASP A 22 -41.93 5.08 -20.18
CA ASP A 22 -42.05 3.62 -20.02
C ASP A 22 -40.72 2.85 -19.88
N LYS A 23 -39.63 3.55 -19.52
CA LYS A 23 -38.33 2.94 -19.19
C LYS A 23 -37.93 3.18 -17.74
N GLN A 24 -37.32 2.13 -17.17
CA GLN A 24 -36.66 2.19 -15.86
C GLN A 24 -35.17 1.90 -16.06
N LEU A 25 -34.32 2.70 -15.43
CA LEU A 25 -32.85 2.54 -15.46
C LEU A 25 -32.33 2.13 -14.08
N PHE A 26 -31.49 1.12 -14.08
CA PHE A 26 -30.83 0.63 -12.89
C PHE A 26 -29.34 0.50 -13.14
N THR A 27 -28.52 0.78 -12.12
CA THR A 27 -27.11 0.44 -12.13
C THR A 27 -26.84 -0.72 -11.17
N PHE A 28 -25.90 -1.56 -11.53
CA PHE A 28 -25.47 -2.70 -10.72
C PHE A 28 -23.96 -2.68 -10.60
N ARG A 29 -23.42 -3.19 -9.48
CA ARG A 29 -22.00 -3.44 -9.32
C ARG A 29 -21.71 -4.88 -9.72
N ASN A 30 -20.87 -5.06 -10.73
CA ASN A 30 -20.42 -6.36 -11.20
C ASN A 30 -18.92 -6.53 -10.97
N PRO A 31 -18.43 -7.77 -10.74
CA PRO A 31 -17.00 -8.06 -10.75
C PRO A 31 -16.37 -7.60 -12.07
N VAL A 32 -15.11 -7.16 -12.02
CA VAL A 32 -14.33 -6.87 -13.24
C VAL A 32 -13.68 -8.13 -13.81
N GLY A 33 -13.43 -9.15 -12.97
CA GLY A 33 -12.83 -10.42 -13.37
C GLY A 33 -11.63 -10.82 -12.53
N ALA A 34 -10.49 -11.09 -13.14
CA ALA A 34 -9.25 -11.48 -12.47
C ALA A 34 -8.36 -10.26 -12.18
N VAL A 35 -7.93 -10.12 -10.93
CA VAL A 35 -7.12 -9.00 -10.46
C VAL A 35 -5.71 -9.50 -10.13
N ALA A 36 -4.70 -8.96 -10.80
CA ALA A 36 -3.30 -9.14 -10.39
C ALA A 36 -2.95 -8.11 -9.31
N VAL A 37 -2.45 -8.57 -8.18
CA VAL A 37 -2.01 -7.72 -7.06
C VAL A 37 -0.53 -7.94 -6.80
N ILE A 38 0.27 -6.88 -6.88
CA ILE A 38 1.71 -6.91 -6.62
C ILE A 38 2.01 -5.93 -5.49
N THR A 39 2.57 -6.41 -4.39
CA THR A 39 2.75 -5.58 -3.19
C THR A 39 4.18 -5.51 -2.69
N ALA A 40 4.53 -4.38 -2.09
CA ALA A 40 5.76 -4.19 -1.34
C ALA A 40 5.74 -4.93 0.01
N GLY A 41 6.91 -5.10 0.63
CA GLY A 41 7.06 -5.88 1.87
C GLY A 41 7.07 -5.08 3.17
N ASN A 42 7.00 -3.74 3.11
CA ASN A 42 7.05 -2.88 4.30
C ASN A 42 5.81 -3.00 5.21
N PHE A 43 4.66 -3.32 4.63
CA PHE A 43 3.42 -3.63 5.35
C PHE A 43 2.80 -4.92 4.79
N PRO A 44 3.35 -6.09 5.13
CA PRO A 44 3.08 -7.33 4.41
C PRO A 44 1.69 -7.92 4.66
N VAL A 45 0.90 -7.36 5.56
CA VAL A 45 -0.49 -7.73 5.85
C VAL A 45 -1.46 -6.62 5.49
N ALA A 46 -1.19 -5.39 5.95
CA ALA A 46 -2.11 -4.27 5.77
C ALA A 46 -2.27 -3.91 4.29
N VAL A 47 -1.16 -3.66 3.59
CA VAL A 47 -1.19 -3.21 2.18
C VAL A 47 -1.82 -4.25 1.24
N PRO A 48 -1.45 -5.54 1.28
CA PRO A 48 -2.15 -6.55 0.48
C PRO A 48 -3.66 -6.59 0.78
N SER A 49 -4.05 -6.44 2.05
CA SER A 49 -5.47 -6.46 2.43
C SER A 49 -6.29 -5.34 1.79
N TRP A 50 -5.68 -4.19 1.49
CA TRP A 50 -6.37 -3.06 0.84
C TRP A 50 -6.74 -3.33 -0.62
N TYR A 51 -6.08 -4.29 -1.27
CA TYR A 51 -6.40 -4.75 -2.63
C TYR A 51 -7.21 -6.04 -2.62
N ILE A 52 -6.74 -7.04 -1.86
CA ILE A 52 -7.26 -8.40 -1.89
C ILE A 52 -8.68 -8.44 -1.33
N VAL A 53 -8.90 -7.85 -0.14
CA VAL A 53 -10.20 -7.92 0.52
C VAL A 53 -11.30 -7.25 -0.30
N PRO A 54 -11.17 -6.00 -0.79
CA PRO A 54 -12.21 -5.40 -1.62
C PRO A 54 -12.36 -6.09 -2.97
N ALA A 55 -11.29 -6.62 -3.58
CA ALA A 55 -11.41 -7.40 -4.80
C ALA A 55 -12.29 -8.63 -4.61
N LEU A 56 -12.04 -9.42 -3.57
CA LEU A 56 -12.83 -10.60 -3.22
C LEU A 56 -14.28 -10.25 -2.84
N LEU A 57 -14.49 -9.20 -2.05
CA LEU A 57 -15.83 -8.72 -1.69
C LEU A 57 -16.67 -8.31 -2.90
N CYS A 58 -16.02 -7.75 -3.93
CA CYS A 58 -16.67 -7.39 -5.19
C CYS A 58 -16.86 -8.59 -6.14
N GLY A 59 -16.54 -9.82 -5.71
CA GLY A 59 -16.71 -11.04 -6.49
C GLY A 59 -15.62 -11.31 -7.53
N ASN A 60 -14.46 -10.64 -7.42
CA ASN A 60 -13.33 -10.88 -8.31
C ASN A 60 -12.46 -12.04 -7.83
N THR A 61 -11.67 -12.61 -8.72
CA THR A 61 -10.57 -13.52 -8.37
C THR A 61 -9.25 -12.73 -8.26
N VAL A 62 -8.33 -13.24 -7.46
CA VAL A 62 -7.05 -12.56 -7.18
C VAL A 62 -5.88 -13.49 -7.43
N VAL A 63 -4.88 -12.98 -8.13
CA VAL A 63 -3.52 -13.53 -8.19
C VAL A 63 -2.60 -12.52 -7.51
N TRP A 64 -2.05 -12.91 -6.35
CA TRP A 64 -1.20 -12.04 -5.54
C TRP A 64 0.27 -12.44 -5.64
N LYS A 65 1.12 -11.50 -6.00
CA LYS A 65 2.58 -11.60 -5.89
C LYS A 65 3.06 -10.72 -4.74
N PRO A 66 3.38 -11.27 -3.57
CA PRO A 66 3.96 -10.54 -2.44
C PRO A 66 5.42 -10.17 -2.71
N ALA A 67 5.99 -9.30 -1.88
CA ALA A 67 7.43 -9.06 -1.89
C ALA A 67 8.20 -10.31 -1.42
N GLU A 68 9.40 -10.50 -1.96
CA GLU A 68 10.27 -11.64 -1.64
C GLU A 68 10.63 -11.69 -0.14
N TYR A 69 10.74 -10.54 0.50
CA TYR A 69 11.05 -10.40 1.94
C TYR A 69 9.92 -10.84 2.86
N SER A 70 8.70 -10.98 2.36
CA SER A 70 7.51 -11.28 3.14
C SER A 70 6.81 -12.57 2.72
N ALA A 71 7.52 -13.49 2.07
CA ALA A 71 6.94 -14.73 1.55
C ALA A 71 6.24 -15.57 2.64
N ALA A 72 6.88 -15.78 3.78
CA ALA A 72 6.28 -16.55 4.87
C ALA A 72 5.01 -15.87 5.45
N THR A 73 5.00 -14.54 5.52
CA THR A 73 3.81 -13.77 5.94
C THR A 73 2.70 -13.90 4.91
N ALA A 74 3.05 -13.92 3.62
CA ALA A 74 2.08 -14.08 2.54
C ALA A 74 1.44 -15.47 2.55
N ASP A 75 2.23 -16.51 2.79
CA ASP A 75 1.71 -17.88 2.91
C ASP A 75 0.76 -18.00 4.10
N ALA A 76 1.11 -17.42 5.25
CA ALA A 76 0.22 -17.40 6.42
C ALA A 76 -1.08 -16.63 6.14
N PHE A 77 -1.00 -15.51 5.41
CA PHE A 77 -2.17 -14.75 4.99
C PHE A 77 -3.05 -15.56 4.03
N TYR A 78 -2.47 -16.23 3.06
CA TYR A 78 -3.18 -17.13 2.16
C TYR A 78 -3.91 -18.25 2.90
N GLU A 79 -3.21 -18.95 3.80
CA GLU A 79 -3.79 -20.01 4.62
C GLU A 79 -4.99 -19.53 5.46
N LEU A 80 -4.86 -18.33 6.04
CA LEU A 80 -5.95 -17.73 6.81
C LEU A 80 -7.22 -17.52 5.96
N PHE A 81 -7.09 -17.05 4.73
CA PHE A 81 -8.22 -16.80 3.83
C PHE A 81 -8.77 -18.09 3.21
N CYS A 82 -7.89 -18.97 2.73
CA CYS A 82 -8.30 -20.16 1.99
C CYS A 82 -8.76 -21.30 2.91
N ARG A 83 -8.00 -21.60 3.97
CA ARG A 83 -8.35 -22.65 4.92
C ARG A 83 -9.25 -22.15 6.05
N GLY A 84 -8.90 -21.03 6.67
CA GLY A 84 -9.69 -20.45 7.75
C GLY A 84 -10.99 -19.81 7.26
N GLY A 85 -10.94 -19.08 6.15
CA GLY A 85 -12.06 -18.38 5.56
C GLY A 85 -12.93 -19.20 4.61
N GLY A 86 -12.48 -20.40 4.22
CA GLY A 86 -13.25 -21.30 3.35
C GLY A 86 -13.45 -20.77 1.92
N LEU A 87 -12.52 -19.97 1.39
CA LEU A 87 -12.57 -19.52 0.00
C LEU A 87 -12.46 -20.73 -0.95
N PRO A 88 -13.28 -20.78 -2.01
CA PRO A 88 -13.16 -21.83 -3.02
C PRO A 88 -11.77 -21.82 -3.70
N PRO A 89 -11.25 -23.00 -4.11
CA PRO A 89 -10.00 -23.06 -4.86
C PRO A 89 -10.02 -22.17 -6.12
N GLY A 90 -8.91 -21.48 -6.38
CA GLY A 90 -8.75 -20.61 -7.54
C GLY A 90 -9.31 -19.19 -7.38
N VAL A 91 -10.08 -18.91 -6.31
CA VAL A 91 -10.58 -17.54 -6.05
C VAL A 91 -9.45 -16.63 -5.57
N PHE A 92 -8.57 -17.12 -4.72
CA PHE A 92 -7.39 -16.41 -4.26
C PHE A 92 -6.14 -17.28 -4.45
N ASN A 93 -5.13 -16.73 -5.11
CA ASN A 93 -3.91 -17.45 -5.49
C ASN A 93 -2.70 -16.60 -5.13
N VAL A 94 -1.61 -17.26 -4.68
CA VAL A 94 -0.32 -16.59 -4.40
C VAL A 94 0.74 -17.14 -5.35
N VAL A 95 1.56 -16.24 -5.89
CA VAL A 95 2.69 -16.56 -6.77
C VAL A 95 3.94 -15.88 -6.23
N HIS A 96 4.96 -16.68 -5.91
CA HIS A 96 6.27 -16.17 -5.52
C HIS A 96 7.18 -16.07 -6.75
N ALA A 97 7.68 -14.87 -7.04
CA ALA A 97 8.59 -14.60 -8.14
C ALA A 97 9.40 -13.33 -7.86
N ASP A 98 10.54 -13.20 -8.51
CA ASP A 98 11.31 -11.95 -8.55
C ASP A 98 10.64 -10.87 -9.42
N GLY A 99 11.18 -9.66 -9.39
CA GLY A 99 10.62 -8.52 -10.14
C GLY A 99 10.59 -8.75 -11.65
N PRO A 100 11.70 -9.14 -12.31
CA PRO A 100 11.73 -9.40 -13.75
C PRO A 100 10.76 -10.49 -14.20
N THR A 101 10.71 -11.62 -13.50
CA THR A 101 9.79 -12.72 -13.79
C THR A 101 8.34 -12.29 -13.61
N THR A 102 8.05 -11.52 -12.55
CA THR A 102 6.72 -10.96 -12.31
C THR A 102 6.27 -10.05 -13.45
N PHE A 103 7.15 -9.17 -13.92
CA PHE A 103 6.82 -8.24 -14.99
C PHE A 103 6.54 -8.97 -16.30
N ALA A 104 7.37 -9.94 -16.67
CA ALA A 104 7.17 -10.76 -17.87
C ALA A 104 5.88 -11.60 -17.80
N GLY A 105 5.60 -12.21 -16.65
CA GLY A 105 4.38 -12.97 -16.43
C GLY A 105 3.12 -12.10 -16.47
N LEU A 106 3.18 -10.88 -15.92
CA LEU A 106 2.08 -9.93 -16.00
C LEU A 106 1.81 -9.52 -17.45
N GLU A 107 2.87 -9.21 -18.23
CA GLU A 107 2.74 -8.86 -19.65
C GLU A 107 2.07 -9.97 -20.44
N GLN A 108 2.54 -11.23 -20.28
CA GLN A 108 1.92 -12.39 -20.93
C GLN A 108 0.46 -12.59 -20.53
N ALA A 109 0.12 -12.39 -19.26
CA ALA A 109 -1.24 -12.56 -18.77
C ALA A 109 -2.17 -11.45 -19.29
N LEU A 110 -1.70 -10.22 -19.42
CA LEU A 110 -2.44 -9.11 -20.02
C LEU A 110 -2.64 -9.32 -21.53
N ASP A 111 -1.59 -9.75 -22.23
CA ASP A 111 -1.65 -10.06 -23.68
C ASP A 111 -2.66 -11.17 -23.98
N ALA A 112 -2.72 -12.17 -23.13
CA ALA A 112 -3.67 -13.28 -23.24
C ALA A 112 -5.10 -12.93 -22.73
N GLY A 113 -5.34 -11.70 -22.25
CA GLY A 113 -6.63 -11.29 -21.71
C GLY A 113 -7.05 -12.03 -20.44
N LEU A 114 -6.09 -12.49 -19.64
CA LEU A 114 -6.33 -13.25 -18.40
C LEU A 114 -6.43 -12.36 -17.15
N ILE A 115 -6.01 -11.10 -17.27
CA ILE A 115 -6.04 -10.12 -16.17
C ILE A 115 -6.85 -8.90 -16.59
N ASP A 116 -7.82 -8.54 -15.78
CA ASP A 116 -8.76 -7.44 -16.02
C ASP A 116 -8.44 -6.18 -15.22
N LYS A 117 -7.63 -6.31 -14.17
CA LYS A 117 -7.18 -5.17 -13.36
C LYS A 117 -5.84 -5.46 -12.68
N VAL A 118 -5.03 -4.41 -12.53
CA VAL A 118 -3.75 -4.49 -11.84
C VAL A 118 -3.76 -3.60 -10.60
N GLY A 119 -3.39 -4.15 -9.45
CA GLY A 119 -3.06 -3.43 -8.23
C GLY A 119 -1.57 -3.52 -7.95
N PHE A 120 -0.91 -2.39 -7.74
CA PHE A 120 0.52 -2.35 -7.48
C PHE A 120 0.87 -1.40 -6.34
N THR A 121 1.74 -1.86 -5.45
CA THR A 121 2.38 -1.00 -4.44
C THR A 121 3.88 -1.18 -4.51
N GLY A 122 4.62 -0.07 -4.63
CA GLY A 122 6.07 -0.09 -4.72
C GLY A 122 6.66 1.28 -5.06
N SER A 123 7.84 1.27 -5.69
CA SER A 123 8.49 2.52 -6.11
C SER A 123 7.76 3.17 -7.29
N SER A 124 7.86 4.51 -7.39
CA SER A 124 7.29 5.27 -8.51
C SER A 124 7.87 4.84 -9.86
N GLU A 125 9.14 4.48 -9.92
CA GLU A 125 9.80 3.99 -11.13
C GLU A 125 9.15 2.68 -11.64
N VAL A 126 8.97 1.70 -10.76
CA VAL A 126 8.33 0.43 -11.14
C VAL A 126 6.85 0.64 -11.41
N GLY A 127 6.17 1.50 -10.63
CA GLY A 127 4.77 1.85 -10.83
C GLY A 127 4.49 2.47 -12.19
N ALA A 128 5.38 3.36 -12.66
CA ALA A 128 5.27 3.94 -14.01
C ALA A 128 5.33 2.85 -15.10
N ARG A 129 6.24 1.88 -14.97
CA ARG A 129 6.35 0.75 -15.91
C ARG A 129 5.11 -0.16 -15.87
N ILE A 130 4.57 -0.42 -14.68
CA ILE A 130 3.32 -1.20 -14.54
C ILE A 130 2.14 -0.45 -15.14
N GLY A 131 2.05 0.86 -14.91
CA GLY A 131 1.00 1.70 -15.50
C GLY A 131 1.07 1.76 -17.03
N GLU A 132 2.28 1.90 -17.58
CA GLU A 132 2.51 1.84 -19.03
C GLU A 132 2.09 0.48 -19.59
N LEU A 133 2.51 -0.61 -18.95
CA LEU A 133 2.17 -1.95 -19.38
C LEU A 133 0.65 -2.17 -19.38
N ALA A 134 -0.03 -1.87 -18.28
CA ALA A 134 -1.48 -2.01 -18.19
C ALA A 134 -2.21 -1.14 -19.25
N GLY A 135 -1.73 0.08 -19.48
CA GLY A 135 -2.28 1.00 -20.47
C GLY A 135 -2.20 0.48 -21.91
N ARG A 136 -1.16 -0.27 -22.28
CA ARG A 136 -1.05 -0.91 -23.61
C ARG A 136 -2.20 -1.87 -23.89
N TYR A 137 -2.72 -2.51 -22.85
CA TYR A 137 -3.82 -3.47 -22.93
C TYR A 137 -5.17 -2.86 -22.51
N LEU A 138 -5.24 -1.52 -22.37
CA LEU A 138 -6.43 -0.77 -21.92
C LEU A 138 -6.96 -1.22 -20.56
N GLN A 139 -6.09 -1.77 -19.72
CA GLN A 139 -6.43 -2.16 -18.36
C GLN A 139 -6.12 -1.05 -17.35
N SER A 140 -6.99 -0.94 -16.34
CA SER A 140 -6.82 0.03 -15.26
C SER A 140 -5.84 -0.46 -14.22
N ALA A 141 -4.78 0.31 -13.95
CA ALA A 141 -3.88 0.06 -12.83
C ALA A 141 -4.23 0.94 -11.62
N CYS A 142 -4.30 0.34 -10.44
CA CYS A 142 -4.35 1.04 -9.16
C CYS A 142 -2.94 1.05 -8.58
N LEU A 143 -2.31 2.24 -8.55
CA LEU A 143 -0.91 2.40 -8.22
C LEU A 143 -0.77 3.17 -6.90
N GLU A 144 -0.26 2.49 -5.86
CA GLU A 144 0.11 3.09 -4.59
C GLU A 144 1.65 3.16 -4.52
N LEU A 145 2.18 4.37 -4.50
CA LEU A 145 3.60 4.63 -4.74
C LEU A 145 4.24 5.36 -3.57
N GLY A 146 5.52 5.68 -3.70
CA GLY A 146 6.26 6.45 -2.73
C GLY A 146 5.81 7.92 -2.70
N GLY A 147 6.16 8.59 -1.61
CA GLY A 147 5.85 10.01 -1.43
C GLY A 147 6.89 10.71 -0.56
N LYS A 148 6.76 12.03 -0.44
CA LYS A 148 7.50 12.89 0.48
C LYS A 148 6.49 13.79 1.20
N ASN A 149 5.90 13.27 2.28
CA ASN A 149 4.75 13.90 2.92
C ASN A 149 5.20 15.09 3.79
N PRO A 150 4.52 16.24 3.70
CA PRO A 150 4.82 17.40 4.54
C PRO A 150 4.08 17.32 5.88
N MET A 151 4.69 17.87 6.92
CA MET A 151 4.06 18.20 8.18
C MET A 151 4.11 19.71 8.36
N VAL A 152 2.98 20.33 8.70
CA VAL A 152 2.90 21.77 8.96
C VAL A 152 2.77 22.01 10.45
N VAL A 153 3.72 22.76 11.03
CA VAL A 153 3.74 23.17 12.44
C VAL A 153 3.40 24.66 12.49
N THR A 154 2.20 24.99 12.96
CA THR A 154 1.72 26.36 13.06
C THR A 154 2.22 27.05 14.33
N ALA A 155 2.08 28.40 14.41
CA ALA A 155 2.43 29.17 15.59
C ALA A 155 1.68 28.76 16.88
N SER A 156 0.51 28.13 16.74
CA SER A 156 -0.35 27.66 17.83
C SER A 156 -0.27 26.16 18.07
N ALA A 157 0.69 25.47 17.42
CA ALA A 157 0.85 24.04 17.57
C ALA A 157 1.33 23.66 18.99
N ASP A 158 0.87 22.52 19.46
CA ASP A 158 1.51 21.84 20.60
C ASP A 158 2.85 21.27 20.13
N ILE A 159 3.95 21.85 20.61
CA ILE A 159 5.28 21.51 20.13
C ILE A 159 5.70 20.11 20.58
N ASP A 160 5.32 19.64 21.75
CA ASP A 160 5.64 18.30 22.21
C ASP A 160 4.96 17.25 21.33
N LEU A 161 3.69 17.44 21.04
CA LEU A 161 2.94 16.57 20.12
C LEU A 161 3.50 16.64 18.68
N ALA A 162 3.92 17.81 18.23
CA ALA A 162 4.53 17.99 16.92
C ALA A 162 5.88 17.25 16.80
N VAL A 163 6.70 17.31 17.86
CA VAL A 163 7.99 16.59 17.93
C VAL A 163 7.77 15.08 17.94
N GLU A 164 6.85 14.58 18.77
CA GLU A 164 6.49 13.15 18.81
C GLU A 164 5.99 12.67 17.43
N GLY A 165 5.08 13.43 16.83
CA GLY A 165 4.55 13.13 15.51
C GLY A 165 5.62 13.15 14.41
N ALA A 166 6.56 14.10 14.45
CA ALA A 166 7.66 14.19 13.51
C ALA A 166 8.66 13.02 13.68
N LEU A 167 8.98 12.66 14.92
CA LEU A 167 9.87 11.54 15.24
C LEU A 167 9.29 10.22 14.73
N PHE A 168 8.04 9.91 15.09
CA PHE A 168 7.36 8.70 14.63
C PHE A 168 7.12 8.71 13.12
N GLY A 169 6.67 9.84 12.57
CA GLY A 169 6.37 10.00 11.13
C GLY A 169 7.61 9.87 10.26
N GLY A 170 8.76 10.37 10.71
CA GLY A 170 10.03 10.34 9.97
C GLY A 170 10.78 9.01 10.11
N PHE A 171 10.84 8.47 11.33
CA PHE A 171 11.73 7.35 11.65
C PHE A 171 11.01 6.05 11.97
N GLY A 172 9.73 6.08 12.33
CA GLY A 172 8.97 4.86 12.57
C GLY A 172 9.03 3.90 11.38
N THR A 173 9.20 2.59 11.65
CA THR A 173 9.41 1.55 10.62
C THR A 173 10.69 1.80 9.78
N ALA A 174 11.72 2.41 10.38
CA ALA A 174 12.96 2.84 9.71
C ALA A 174 12.68 3.76 8.49
N GLY A 175 11.65 4.60 8.54
CA GLY A 175 11.23 5.47 7.43
C GLY A 175 10.66 4.74 6.19
N GLN A 176 10.47 3.43 6.26
CA GLN A 176 10.03 2.60 5.13
C GLN A 176 8.52 2.62 4.93
N ARG A 177 7.91 3.81 4.83
CA ARG A 177 6.47 4.02 4.62
C ARG A 177 6.22 4.93 3.42
N CYS A 178 5.14 4.68 2.70
CA CYS A 178 4.60 5.63 1.71
C CYS A 178 4.13 6.94 2.39
N THR A 179 3.77 6.87 3.67
CA THR A 179 3.31 7.98 4.51
C THR A 179 4.40 8.60 5.37
N SER A 180 5.68 8.23 5.21
CA SER A 180 6.77 8.81 5.99
C SER A 180 6.84 10.31 5.81
N LEU A 181 7.10 11.00 6.91
CA LEU A 181 7.38 12.43 6.94
C LEU A 181 8.68 12.70 6.18
N GLY A 182 8.62 13.51 5.13
CA GLY A 182 9.77 13.88 4.32
C GLY A 182 10.17 15.35 4.45
N THR A 183 9.28 16.21 4.98
CA THR A 183 9.53 17.63 5.11
C THR A 183 8.71 18.22 6.26
N VAL A 184 9.31 19.01 7.12
CA VAL A 184 8.61 19.82 8.12
C VAL A 184 8.58 21.28 7.65
N ILE A 185 7.39 21.87 7.59
CA ILE A 185 7.17 23.28 7.32
C ILE A 185 6.76 23.91 8.64
N CYS A 186 7.69 24.61 9.28
CA CYS A 186 7.49 25.17 10.61
C CYS A 186 7.35 26.67 10.57
N HIS A 187 6.35 27.21 11.30
CA HIS A 187 6.19 28.63 11.46
C HIS A 187 7.41 29.24 12.18
N GLU A 188 7.90 30.41 11.73
CA GLU A 188 9.13 31.02 12.23
C GLU A 188 9.15 31.22 13.74
N SER A 189 8.01 31.58 14.36
CA SER A 189 7.93 31.86 15.80
C SER A 189 8.13 30.64 16.69
N VAL A 190 8.03 29.42 16.17
CA VAL A 190 8.18 28.16 16.92
C VAL A 190 9.28 27.27 16.34
N HIS A 191 9.94 27.73 15.29
CA HIS A 191 10.95 26.95 14.55
C HIS A 191 12.10 26.50 15.42
N ASP A 192 12.74 27.42 16.16
CA ASP A 192 13.94 27.11 16.94
C ASP A 192 13.62 26.22 18.12
N GLU A 193 12.47 26.39 18.76
CA GLU A 193 11.98 25.53 19.83
C GLU A 193 11.72 24.13 19.30
N PHE A 194 10.98 24.01 18.19
CA PHE A 194 10.70 22.72 17.54
C PHE A 194 12.00 22.01 17.16
N LEU A 195 12.93 22.71 16.49
CA LEU A 195 14.18 22.13 16.01
C LEU A 195 15.03 21.59 17.16
N THR A 196 15.14 22.35 18.25
CA THR A 196 15.91 21.94 19.45
C THR A 196 15.32 20.68 20.07
N ARG A 197 14.02 20.68 20.34
CA ARG A 197 13.34 19.51 20.96
C ARG A 197 13.36 18.29 20.02
N PHE A 198 13.19 18.50 18.73
CA PHE A 198 13.24 17.41 17.75
C PHE A 198 14.65 16.78 17.67
N ALA A 199 15.71 17.59 17.71
CA ALA A 199 17.07 17.09 17.74
C ALA A 199 17.36 16.29 19.02
N GLU A 200 16.91 16.77 20.19
CA GLU A 200 17.02 16.05 21.46
C GLU A 200 16.26 14.72 21.44
N ALA A 201 15.01 14.71 20.98
CA ALA A 201 14.19 13.52 20.86
C ALA A 201 14.80 12.49 19.88
N THR A 202 15.36 12.97 18.77
CA THR A 202 16.05 12.11 17.79
C THR A 202 17.31 11.49 18.38
N ALA A 203 18.09 12.26 19.14
CA ALA A 203 19.31 11.75 19.79
C ALA A 203 19.01 10.73 20.90
N ALA A 204 17.87 10.85 21.55
CA ALA A 204 17.41 9.94 22.61
C ALA A 204 16.70 8.69 22.06
N ALA A 205 16.35 8.66 20.79
CA ALA A 205 15.58 7.58 20.20
C ALA A 205 16.38 6.27 20.15
N ALA A 206 15.82 5.21 20.74
CA ALA A 206 16.42 3.88 20.70
C ALA A 206 16.17 3.19 19.35
N VAL A 207 17.21 2.60 18.80
CA VAL A 207 17.20 1.80 17.58
C VAL A 207 17.80 0.44 17.86
N GLY A 208 17.17 -0.65 17.45
CA GLY A 208 17.71 -1.99 17.74
C GLY A 208 16.76 -3.13 17.43
N ASP A 209 16.77 -4.15 18.29
CA ASP A 209 15.92 -5.32 18.16
C ASP A 209 14.43 -4.93 18.20
N PRO A 210 13.63 -5.23 17.17
CA PRO A 210 12.20 -4.88 17.13
C PRO A 210 11.34 -5.58 18.20
N PHE A 211 11.87 -6.57 18.91
CA PHE A 211 11.21 -7.19 20.07
C PHE A 211 11.49 -6.44 21.38
N ALA A 212 12.38 -5.45 21.38
CA ALA A 212 12.62 -4.55 22.50
C ALA A 212 11.82 -3.24 22.36
N ASP A 213 11.83 -2.41 23.40
CA ASP A 213 11.24 -1.06 23.38
C ASP A 213 12.15 -0.10 22.60
N VAL A 214 11.95 -0.05 21.30
CA VAL A 214 12.74 0.76 20.36
C VAL A 214 11.83 1.50 19.39
N LEU A 215 12.29 2.64 18.88
CA LEU A 215 11.55 3.41 17.89
C LEU A 215 11.40 2.64 16.57
N TYR A 216 12.47 1.98 16.13
CA TYR A 216 12.47 1.09 14.97
C TYR A 216 13.60 0.06 15.00
N GLY A 217 13.40 -1.03 14.25
CA GLY A 217 14.40 -2.08 14.03
C GLY A 217 15.20 -1.85 12.73
N PRO A 218 15.84 -2.91 12.20
CA PRO A 218 16.62 -2.82 10.97
C PRO A 218 15.75 -2.56 9.75
N MET A 219 16.37 -2.10 8.66
CA MET A 219 15.73 -2.09 7.35
C MET A 219 15.47 -3.52 6.85
N LEU A 220 14.49 -3.68 5.96
CA LEU A 220 14.06 -4.97 5.44
C LEU A 220 15.17 -5.75 4.71
N ASP A 221 16.09 -5.03 4.02
CA ASP A 221 17.16 -5.63 3.25
C ASP A 221 18.31 -4.64 3.09
N ILE A 222 19.54 -5.14 2.94
CA ILE A 222 20.76 -4.32 2.80
C ILE A 222 20.67 -3.33 1.63
N ARG A 223 19.97 -3.68 0.56
CA ARG A 223 19.75 -2.81 -0.61
C ARG A 223 19.03 -1.50 -0.27
N PHE A 224 18.19 -1.51 0.77
CA PHE A 224 17.53 -0.28 1.24
C PHE A 224 18.49 0.60 2.03
N SER A 225 19.40 0.02 2.84
CA SER A 225 20.47 0.77 3.50
C SER A 225 21.40 1.40 2.49
N GLU A 226 21.88 0.66 1.49
CA GLU A 226 22.72 1.16 0.42
C GLU A 226 22.05 2.28 -0.40
N ARG A 227 20.73 2.18 -0.63
CA ARG A 227 19.97 3.23 -1.28
C ARG A 227 19.89 4.49 -0.42
N PHE A 228 19.71 4.34 0.88
CA PHE A 228 19.70 5.45 1.83
C PHE A 228 21.07 6.15 1.87
N GLU A 229 22.17 5.41 1.95
CA GLU A 229 23.53 5.95 1.91
C GLU A 229 23.79 6.74 0.64
N ARG A 230 23.39 6.21 -0.53
CA ARG A 230 23.50 6.94 -1.81
C ARG A 230 22.66 8.22 -1.85
N PHE A 231 21.57 8.28 -1.09
CA PHE A 231 20.75 9.49 -1.01
C PHE A 231 21.39 10.58 -0.14
N LEU A 232 22.21 10.19 0.85
CA LEU A 232 22.95 11.12 1.73
C LEU A 232 24.23 11.68 1.09
N ALA A 233 24.81 10.99 0.12
CA ALA A 233 26.03 11.37 -0.58
C ALA A 233 25.76 12.44 -1.66
#